data_56f2221e83980cc34eb2cf92c6fff207
#
_entry.id   56f2221e83980cc34eb2cf92c6fff207
#
_cell.length_a   1.000
_cell.length_b   1.000
_cell.length_c   1.000
_cell.angle_alpha   90.00
_cell.angle_beta   90.00
_cell.angle_gamma   90.00
#
_symmetry.space_group_name_H-M   'P 1'
#
loop_
_entity.id
_entity.type
_entity.pdbx_description
1 polymer ?
#
loop_
_entity_poly.entity_id
_entity_poly.type
_entity_poly.pdbx_seq_one_letter_code
_entity_poly.pdbx_strand_id
1 'polypeptide(L)'
;MKKINIFTDQRGGKLFPFEFTDLPFVPKRIFTITDVPKGSIRGYHAHYQTQQILICIKGEIIVYLDNGSNVEEYLLKEGDSVFVDKMIWDSQKFETGNEIMVVVCSTLYDIDDYIFDKEEFYNKNNNTNKF
;
A
#
# COMPACT_ATOMS: atom_id res chain seq x y z
N MET A 1 7.68 -7.70 2.60
CA MET A 1 6.31 -8.10 2.95
C MET A 1 6.28 -8.64 4.36
N LYS A 2 5.28 -8.31 5.12
CA LYS A 2 5.14 -8.72 6.52
C LYS A 2 3.74 -9.28 6.75
N LYS A 3 3.63 -10.32 7.56
CA LYS A 3 2.34 -10.91 7.92
C LYS A 3 1.99 -10.60 9.37
N ILE A 4 0.79 -10.06 9.61
CA ILE A 4 0.30 -9.88 10.97
C ILE A 4 -0.34 -11.16 11.47
N ASN A 5 -0.33 -11.37 12.79
CA ASN A 5 -0.98 -12.52 13.39
C ASN A 5 -2.50 -12.30 13.39
N ILE A 6 -3.22 -13.29 12.89
CA ILE A 6 -4.69 -13.27 12.88
C ILE A 6 -5.17 -14.18 14.00
N PHE A 7 -6.01 -13.64 14.87
CA PHE A 7 -6.53 -14.38 16.03
C PHE A 7 -8.01 -14.71 15.84
N THR A 8 -8.35 -15.94 16.15
CA THR A 8 -9.73 -16.43 16.18
C THR A 8 -10.00 -17.06 17.54
N ASP A 9 -11.27 -17.08 17.97
CA ASP A 9 -11.67 -17.72 19.21
C ASP A 9 -13.04 -18.38 19.08
N GLN A 10 -13.53 -18.96 20.19
CA GLN A 10 -14.80 -19.68 20.21
C GLN A 10 -16.03 -18.82 19.92
N ARG A 11 -15.91 -17.49 20.06
CA ARG A 11 -16.99 -16.57 19.74
C ARG A 11 -17.17 -16.38 18.24
N GLY A 12 -16.21 -16.83 17.44
CA GLY A 12 -16.14 -16.62 16.00
C GLY A 12 -15.53 -15.26 15.65
N GLY A 13 -15.33 -15.04 14.36
CA GLY A 13 -14.72 -13.83 13.85
C GLY A 13 -13.21 -13.89 13.85
N LYS A 14 -12.59 -12.82 13.36
CA LYS A 14 -11.13 -12.70 13.24
C LYS A 14 -10.69 -11.34 13.80
N LEU A 15 -9.59 -11.35 14.51
CA LEU A 15 -8.96 -10.15 15.05
C LEU A 15 -7.64 -9.91 14.31
N PHE A 16 -7.47 -8.71 13.75
CA PHE A 16 -6.28 -8.30 13.03
C PHE A 16 -5.57 -7.20 13.81
N PRO A 17 -4.67 -7.54 14.76
CA PRO A 17 -3.96 -6.50 15.50
C PRO A 17 -2.85 -5.90 14.64
N PHE A 18 -2.72 -4.58 14.68
CA PHE A 18 -1.65 -3.88 14.01
C PHE A 18 -1.03 -2.88 14.98
N GLU A 19 0.14 -3.22 15.50
CA GLU A 19 0.83 -2.39 16.47
C GLU A 19 1.76 -1.41 15.77
N PHE A 20 1.67 -0.14 16.14
CA PHE A 20 2.43 0.92 15.47
C PHE A 20 3.89 1.01 15.89
N THR A 21 4.30 0.23 16.88
CA THR A 21 5.71 0.18 17.30
C THR A 21 6.65 -0.33 16.22
N ASP A 22 6.12 -1.12 15.27
CA ASP A 22 6.91 -1.70 14.18
C ASP A 22 6.88 -0.88 12.90
N LEU A 23 6.22 0.29 12.91
CA LEU A 23 6.17 1.14 11.73
C LEU A 23 7.44 1.96 11.57
N PRO A 24 7.94 2.15 10.34
CA PRO A 24 9.09 3.02 10.07
C PRO A 24 8.75 4.51 10.09
N PHE A 25 7.52 4.87 10.45
CA PHE A 25 7.05 6.25 10.49
C PHE A 25 5.97 6.42 11.56
N VAL A 26 5.69 7.66 11.94
CA VAL A 26 4.59 7.98 12.84
C VAL A 26 3.30 8.06 12.02
N PRO A 27 2.30 7.20 12.30
CA PRO A 27 1.06 7.20 11.53
C PRO A 27 0.20 8.44 11.84
N LYS A 28 -0.36 9.03 10.79
CA LYS A 28 -1.22 10.22 10.91
C LYS A 28 -2.57 10.06 10.26
N ARG A 29 -2.73 9.07 9.39
CA ARG A 29 -3.95 8.87 8.63
C ARG A 29 -4.13 7.38 8.34
N ILE A 30 -5.37 6.94 8.35
CA ILE A 30 -5.74 5.60 7.90
C ILE A 30 -6.92 5.74 6.94
N PHE A 31 -6.93 4.94 5.88
CA PHE A 31 -8.10 4.82 5.02
C PHE A 31 -8.27 3.37 4.59
N THR A 32 -9.48 3.05 4.13
CA THR A 32 -9.85 1.70 3.72
C THR A 32 -10.44 1.72 2.32
N ILE A 33 -10.04 0.76 1.50
CA ILE A 33 -10.58 0.57 0.15
C ILE A 33 -11.32 -0.75 0.14
N THR A 34 -12.59 -0.70 -0.30
CA THR A 34 -13.45 -1.87 -0.41
C THR A 34 -14.19 -1.86 -1.73
N ASP A 35 -14.78 -3.02 -2.08
CA ASP A 35 -15.70 -3.16 -3.21
C ASP A 35 -15.09 -2.77 -4.55
N VAL A 36 -13.81 -2.99 -4.73
CA VAL A 36 -13.15 -2.81 -6.03
C VAL A 36 -13.59 -3.98 -6.93
N PRO A 37 -14.06 -3.71 -8.14
CA PRO A 37 -14.48 -4.79 -9.05
C PRO A 37 -13.35 -5.77 -9.32
N LYS A 38 -13.71 -7.05 -9.43
CA LYS A 38 -12.76 -8.15 -9.69
C LYS A 38 -11.85 -7.81 -10.89
N GLY A 39 -10.54 -7.93 -10.68
CA GLY A 39 -9.53 -7.70 -11.70
C GLY A 39 -9.20 -6.24 -11.95
N SER A 40 -9.84 -5.30 -11.27
CA SER A 40 -9.55 -3.87 -11.43
C SER A 40 -8.28 -3.49 -10.71
N ILE A 41 -7.60 -2.48 -11.23
CA ILE A 41 -6.35 -1.95 -10.70
C ILE A 41 -6.59 -0.52 -10.22
N ARG A 42 -6.15 -0.22 -9.00
CA ARG A 42 -6.16 1.11 -8.43
C ARG A 42 -4.73 1.56 -8.15
N GLY A 43 -4.60 2.81 -7.73
CA GLY A 43 -3.30 3.41 -7.46
C GLY A 43 -2.84 4.21 -8.68
N TYR A 44 -1.73 3.79 -9.30
CA TYR A 44 -1.10 4.50 -10.42
C TYR A 44 -0.60 5.87 -9.99
N HIS A 45 0.10 5.91 -8.87
CA HIS A 45 0.67 7.15 -8.37
C HIS A 45 1.90 6.87 -7.49
N ALA A 46 2.64 7.92 -7.21
CA ALA A 46 3.68 7.96 -6.20
C ALA A 46 3.43 9.16 -5.29
N HIS A 47 4.18 9.25 -4.21
CA HIS A 47 4.12 10.38 -3.28
C HIS A 47 5.49 11.00 -3.13
N TYR A 48 5.53 12.31 -3.00
CA TYR A 48 6.78 13.01 -2.71
C TYR A 48 7.26 12.75 -1.29
N GLN A 49 6.36 12.68 -0.32
CA GLN A 49 6.69 12.61 1.10
C GLN A 49 5.99 11.48 1.86
N THR A 50 4.79 11.07 1.44
CA THR A 50 4.00 10.09 2.18
C THR A 50 4.61 8.71 2.09
N GLN A 51 4.76 8.08 3.24
CA GLN A 51 5.08 6.66 3.39
C GLN A 51 3.79 5.94 3.79
N GLN A 52 3.62 4.71 3.33
CA GLN A 52 2.40 3.94 3.56
C GLN A 52 2.69 2.49 3.91
N ILE A 53 1.79 1.90 4.69
CA ILE A 53 1.69 0.45 4.83
C ILE A 53 0.35 0.03 4.22
N LEU A 54 0.38 -0.89 3.28
CA LEU A 54 -0.81 -1.48 2.68
C LEU A 54 -1.07 -2.82 3.34
N ILE A 55 -2.27 -3.03 3.87
CA ILE A 55 -2.64 -4.24 4.61
C ILE A 55 -3.83 -4.90 3.91
N CYS A 56 -3.67 -6.16 3.53
CA CYS A 56 -4.79 -6.95 3.00
C CYS A 56 -5.54 -7.58 4.19
N ILE A 57 -6.78 -7.18 4.40
CA ILE A 57 -7.63 -7.74 5.45
C ILE A 57 -8.48 -8.88 4.91
N LYS A 58 -8.89 -8.81 3.64
CA LYS A 58 -9.71 -9.83 3.00
C LYS A 58 -9.37 -9.94 1.53
N GLY A 59 -9.40 -11.16 1.00
CA GLY A 59 -9.18 -11.42 -0.41
C GLY A 59 -7.71 -11.52 -0.78
N GLU A 60 -7.40 -11.22 -2.02
CA GLU A 60 -6.04 -11.26 -2.56
C GLU A 60 -5.76 -10.02 -3.39
N ILE A 61 -4.65 -9.35 -3.09
CA ILE A 61 -4.27 -8.09 -3.73
C ILE A 61 -2.84 -8.24 -4.24
N ILE A 62 -2.65 -8.00 -5.53
CA ILE A 62 -1.29 -7.93 -6.08
C ILE A 62 -0.84 -6.48 -6.06
N VAL A 63 0.25 -6.21 -5.36
CA VAL A 63 0.84 -4.87 -5.27
C VAL A 63 2.06 -4.81 -6.17
N TYR A 64 2.09 -3.81 -7.05
CA TYR A 64 3.23 -3.54 -7.92
C TYR A 64 3.93 -2.29 -7.42
N LEU A 65 5.22 -2.40 -7.14
CA LEU A 65 6.06 -1.30 -6.65
C LEU A 65 7.19 -1.03 -7.65
N ASP A 66 7.23 0.19 -8.18
CA ASP A 66 8.23 0.62 -9.14
C ASP A 66 9.09 1.72 -8.50
N ASN A 67 10.38 1.47 -8.32
CA ASN A 67 11.30 2.43 -7.73
C ASN A 67 12.00 3.33 -8.78
N GLY A 68 11.57 3.22 -10.04
CA GLY A 68 12.17 3.95 -11.16
C GLY A 68 13.20 3.14 -11.93
N SER A 69 13.67 2.03 -11.36
CA SER A 69 14.66 1.14 -12.00
C SER A 69 14.14 -0.28 -12.11
N ASN A 70 13.46 -0.77 -11.09
CA ASN A 70 12.94 -2.13 -11.01
C ASN A 70 11.50 -2.11 -10.55
N VAL A 71 10.72 -3.09 -11.00
CA VAL A 71 9.35 -3.32 -10.53
C VAL A 71 9.34 -4.59 -9.70
N GLU A 72 8.81 -4.47 -8.49
CA GLU A 72 8.59 -5.62 -7.61
C GLU A 72 7.10 -5.91 -7.54
N GLU A 73 6.76 -7.18 -7.38
CA GLU A 73 5.38 -7.64 -7.34
C GLU A 73 5.17 -8.46 -6.07
N TYR A 74 4.12 -8.14 -5.31
CA TYR A 74 3.80 -8.82 -4.06
C TYR A 74 2.34 -9.27 -4.07
N LEU A 75 2.11 -10.56 -3.86
CA LEU A 75 0.75 -11.07 -3.64
C LEU A 75 0.44 -11.00 -2.16
N LEU A 76 -0.48 -10.11 -1.79
CA LEU A 76 -0.95 -9.98 -0.41
C LEU A 76 -2.20 -10.84 -0.22
N LYS A 77 -2.11 -11.75 0.71
CA LYS A 77 -3.25 -12.53 1.21
C LYS A 77 -3.69 -11.95 2.54
N GLU A 78 -4.76 -12.50 3.10
CA GLU A 78 -5.30 -12.04 4.38
C GLU A 78 -4.22 -11.95 5.45
N GLY A 79 -4.05 -10.78 6.03
CA GLY A 79 -3.04 -10.50 7.05
C GLY A 79 -1.68 -10.07 6.53
N ASP A 80 -1.45 -10.10 5.22
CA ASP A 80 -0.18 -9.65 4.64
C ASP A 80 -0.16 -8.15 4.50
N SER A 81 1.02 -7.56 4.66
CA SER A 81 1.23 -6.13 4.49
C SER A 81 2.52 -5.85 3.74
N VAL A 82 2.58 -4.69 3.12
CA VAL A 82 3.77 -4.23 2.42
C VAL A 82 3.98 -2.74 2.68
N PHE A 83 5.25 -2.36 2.88
CA PHE A 83 5.66 -0.98 3.04
C PHE A 83 5.89 -0.34 1.67
N VAL A 84 5.33 0.86 1.48
CA VAL A 84 5.53 1.66 0.28
C VAL A 84 6.17 2.98 0.69
N ASP A 85 7.43 3.18 0.35
CA ASP A 85 8.15 4.40 0.68
C ASP A 85 7.74 5.55 -0.25
N LYS A 86 8.11 6.76 0.14
CA LYS A 86 8.01 7.91 -0.75
C LYS A 86 8.78 7.64 -2.04
N MET A 87 8.36 8.27 -3.12
CA MET A 87 9.00 8.13 -4.44
C MET A 87 9.02 6.68 -4.94
N ILE A 88 7.98 5.91 -4.60
CA ILE A 88 7.71 4.60 -5.18
C ILE A 88 6.37 4.70 -5.91
N TRP A 89 6.36 4.34 -7.17
CA TRP A 89 5.11 4.25 -7.94
C TRP A 89 4.42 2.95 -7.60
N ASP A 90 3.18 3.04 -7.14
CA ASP A 90 2.44 1.84 -6.77
C ASP A 90 1.13 1.70 -7.50
N SER A 91 0.72 0.46 -7.66
CA SER A 91 -0.61 0.09 -8.12
C SER A 91 -1.01 -1.21 -7.46
N GLN A 92 -2.33 -1.47 -7.38
CA GLN A 92 -2.85 -2.65 -6.73
C GLN A 92 -3.95 -3.27 -7.59
N LYS A 93 -3.81 -4.55 -7.87
CA LYS A 93 -4.82 -5.33 -8.57
C LYS A 93 -5.63 -6.14 -7.58
N PHE A 94 -6.94 -6.00 -7.65
CA PHE A 94 -7.88 -6.67 -6.73
C PHE A 94 -8.44 -7.90 -7.44
N GLU A 95 -8.03 -9.08 -6.97
CA GLU A 95 -8.22 -10.34 -7.71
C GLU A 95 -9.63 -10.93 -7.59
N THR A 96 -10.35 -10.68 -6.49
CA THR A 96 -11.60 -11.38 -6.22
C THR A 96 -12.84 -10.50 -6.27
N GLY A 97 -12.72 -9.19 -6.09
CA GLY A 97 -13.85 -8.26 -5.97
C GLY A 97 -14.37 -8.13 -4.55
N ASN A 98 -13.82 -8.88 -3.59
CA ASN A 98 -14.23 -8.85 -2.18
C ASN A 98 -13.19 -8.23 -1.28
N GLU A 99 -12.09 -7.72 -1.82
CA GLU A 99 -10.97 -7.27 -1.02
C GLU A 99 -11.33 -6.15 -0.07
N ILE A 100 -10.66 -6.16 1.07
CA ILE A 100 -10.60 -5.04 2.01
C ILE A 100 -9.14 -4.73 2.20
N MET A 101 -8.72 -3.53 1.80
CA MET A 101 -7.36 -3.05 1.98
C MET A 101 -7.37 -1.86 2.93
N VAL A 102 -6.58 -1.95 3.98
CA VAL A 102 -6.37 -0.84 4.94
C VAL A 102 -5.02 -0.22 4.64
N VAL A 103 -4.98 1.10 4.59
CA VAL A 103 -3.75 1.86 4.31
C VAL A 103 -3.47 2.79 5.48
N VAL A 104 -2.25 2.69 6.03
CA VAL A 104 -1.77 3.57 7.10
C VAL A 104 -0.73 4.51 6.51
N CYS A 105 -0.91 5.81 6.72
CA CYS A 105 -0.09 6.84 6.08
C CYS A 105 0.68 7.69 7.08
N SER A 106 1.87 8.14 6.68
CA SER A 106 2.72 9.01 7.48
C SER A 106 2.32 10.48 7.47
N THR A 107 1.38 10.88 6.58
CA THR A 107 0.95 12.27 6.42
C THR A 107 -0.57 12.35 6.40
N LEU A 108 -1.09 13.55 6.64
CA LEU A 108 -2.48 13.85 6.34
C LEU A 108 -2.67 13.91 4.82
N TYR A 109 -3.92 13.83 4.37
CA TYR A 109 -4.21 13.92 2.94
C TYR A 109 -3.79 15.28 2.38
N ASP A 110 -3.03 15.24 1.30
CA ASP A 110 -2.59 16.43 0.56
C ASP A 110 -2.44 16.02 -0.90
N ILE A 111 -3.33 16.55 -1.75
CA ILE A 111 -3.33 16.23 -3.18
C ILE A 111 -2.02 16.66 -3.85
N ASP A 112 -1.36 17.69 -3.34
CA ASP A 112 -0.10 18.18 -3.91
C ASP A 112 1.07 17.24 -3.64
N ASP A 113 0.91 16.27 -2.74
CA ASP A 113 1.91 15.25 -2.47
C ASP A 113 1.90 14.09 -3.49
N TYR A 114 0.88 14.04 -4.35
CA TYR A 114 0.72 12.95 -5.31
C TYR A 114 1.43 13.25 -6.63
N ILE A 115 2.01 12.21 -7.20
CA ILE A 115 2.54 12.21 -8.56
C ILE A 115 1.69 11.24 -9.37
N PHE A 116 0.85 11.75 -10.28
CA PHE A 116 -0.04 10.93 -11.10
C PHE A 116 0.53 10.66 -12.49
N ASP A 117 1.54 11.40 -12.92
CA ASP A 117 2.18 11.25 -14.22
C ASP A 117 3.41 10.38 -14.08
N LYS A 118 3.42 9.23 -14.71
CA LYS A 118 4.53 8.28 -14.61
C LYS A 118 5.83 8.83 -15.21
N GLU A 119 5.73 9.65 -16.24
CA GLU A 119 6.90 10.31 -16.82
C GLU A 119 7.51 11.30 -15.83
N GLU A 120 6.68 12.08 -15.14
CA GLU A 120 7.13 12.97 -14.08
C GLU A 120 7.84 12.16 -12.97
N PHE A 121 7.24 11.04 -12.57
CA PHE A 121 7.84 10.15 -11.58
C PHE A 121 9.24 9.70 -11.99
N TYR A 122 9.41 9.23 -13.23
CA TYR A 122 10.72 8.78 -13.72
C TYR A 122 11.72 9.94 -13.77
N ASN A 123 11.30 11.12 -14.21
CA ASN A 123 12.17 12.28 -14.28
C ASN A 123 12.65 12.72 -12.90
N LYS A 124 11.77 12.72 -11.90
CA LYS A 124 12.14 13.08 -10.52
C LYS A 124 13.10 12.06 -9.91
N ASN A 125 12.88 10.77 -10.13
CA ASN A 125 13.78 9.72 -9.66
C ASN A 125 15.15 9.81 -10.32
N ASN A 126 15.23 10.04 -11.63
CA ASN A 126 16.49 10.19 -12.34
C ASN A 126 17.29 11.38 -11.82
N ASN A 127 16.63 12.51 -11.55
CA ASN A 127 17.27 13.68 -10.97
C ASN A 127 17.78 13.43 -9.56
N THR A 128 17.04 12.66 -8.76
CA THR A 128 17.45 12.27 -7.41
C THR A 128 18.65 11.32 -7.44
N ASN A 129 18.72 10.42 -8.43
CA ASN A 129 19.77 9.43 -8.56
C ASN A 129 21.07 9.96 -9.18
N LYS A 130 21.08 11.18 -9.69
CA LYS A 130 22.25 11.81 -10.29
C LYS A 130 23.21 12.43 -9.27
N PHE A 131 22.80 12.48 -8.05
CA PHE A 131 23.58 13.06 -6.95
C PHE A 131 23.78 12.02 -5.83
#